data_42d5ed641440423f14c2fd53198a68bd
#
_entry.id   42d5ed641440423f14c2fd53198a68bd
#
_cell.length_a   1.000
_cell.length_b   1.000
_cell.length_c   1.000
_cell.angle_alpha   90.00
_cell.angle_beta   90.00
_cell.angle_gamma   90.00
#
_symmetry.space_group_name_H-M   'P 1'
#
loop_
_entity.id
_entity.type
_entity.pdbx_description
1 polymer ?
#
loop_
_entity_poly.entity_id
_entity_poly.type
_entity_poly.pdbx_seq_one_letter_code
_entity_poly.pdbx_strand_id
1 'polypeptide(L)'
;MKVELIAVGKIKPPFAEAEAHYLKLLKPLMPVEVTETRDDDALGRQVKSALATGGNRPDPGTIVALEAGGRDMTSERWAEWLDQRRHDGQRLTLLIGGPEGLPGEVSGMADHRLSLGPQTMAHQLARVVL
;
A
#
# COMPACT_ATOMS: atom_id res chain seq x y z
N MET A 1 7.46 -0.34 13.43
CA MET A 1 7.41 -0.70 12.00
C MET A 1 7.14 0.55 11.18
N LYS A 2 7.88 0.72 10.12
CA LYS A 2 7.61 1.79 9.16
C LYS A 2 6.71 1.27 8.04
N VAL A 3 5.64 1.99 7.76
CA VAL A 3 4.71 1.66 6.68
C VAL A 3 4.71 2.78 5.66
N GLU A 4 4.93 2.43 4.40
CA GLU A 4 4.80 3.35 3.28
C GLU A 4 3.65 2.89 2.38
N LEU A 5 2.77 3.81 2.05
CA LEU A 5 1.72 3.59 1.07
C LEU A 5 2.10 4.34 -0.21
N ILE A 6 2.31 3.61 -1.30
CA ILE A 6 2.58 4.20 -2.60
C ILE A 6 1.31 4.05 -3.45
N ALA A 7 0.72 5.16 -3.83
CA ALA A 7 -0.53 5.20 -4.58
C ALA A 7 -0.37 5.96 -5.89
N VAL A 8 -1.12 5.54 -6.89
CA VAL A 8 -1.23 6.28 -8.16
C VAL A 8 -2.31 7.35 -8.01
N GLY A 9 -1.96 8.58 -8.38
CA GLY A 9 -2.88 9.71 -8.38
C GLY A 9 -2.90 10.46 -7.07
N LYS A 10 -3.45 11.67 -7.14
CA LYS A 10 -3.62 12.55 -5.99
C LYS A 10 -5.00 12.32 -5.39
N ILE A 11 -5.06 12.15 -4.07
CA ILE A 11 -6.35 12.01 -3.41
C ILE A 11 -7.11 13.34 -3.43
N LYS A 12 -8.43 13.25 -3.66
CA LYS A 12 -9.31 14.41 -3.80
C LYS A 12 -10.40 14.40 -2.72
N PRO A 13 -11.00 15.58 -2.42
CA PRO A 13 -12.18 15.60 -1.57
C PRO A 13 -13.32 14.75 -2.14
N PRO A 14 -14.16 14.10 -1.33
CA PRO A 14 -14.11 14.07 0.15
C PRO A 14 -13.10 13.07 0.73
N PHE A 15 -12.42 12.30 -0.09
CA PHE A 15 -11.55 11.21 0.37
C PHE A 15 -10.28 11.73 1.07
N ALA A 16 -9.80 12.91 0.66
CA ALA A 16 -8.59 13.50 1.25
C ALA A 16 -8.76 13.77 2.76
N GLU A 17 -9.92 14.28 3.16
CA GLU A 17 -10.22 14.54 4.58
C GLU A 17 -10.35 13.24 5.37
N ALA A 18 -11.00 12.24 4.78
CA ALA A 18 -11.14 10.93 5.41
C ALA A 18 -9.76 10.25 5.61
N GLU A 19 -8.91 10.29 4.59
CA GLU A 19 -7.56 9.77 4.69
C GLU A 19 -6.76 10.48 5.80
N ALA A 20 -6.80 11.80 5.83
CA ALA A 20 -6.09 12.59 6.84
C ALA A 20 -6.55 12.22 8.25
N HIS A 21 -7.85 12.00 8.43
CA HIS A 21 -8.42 11.58 9.71
C HIS A 21 -7.82 10.24 10.18
N TYR A 22 -7.82 9.23 9.31
CA TYR A 22 -7.31 7.91 9.67
C TYR A 22 -5.79 7.89 9.84
N LEU A 23 -5.05 8.65 9.03
CA LEU A 23 -3.60 8.78 9.21
C LEU A 23 -3.25 9.38 10.57
N LYS A 24 -4.05 10.33 11.04
CA LYS A 24 -3.89 10.93 12.36
C LYS A 24 -4.12 9.91 13.47
N LEU A 25 -5.14 9.06 13.33
CA LEU A 25 -5.43 8.01 14.30
C LEU A 25 -4.33 6.94 14.33
N LEU A 26 -3.73 6.65 13.18
CA LEU A 26 -2.67 5.65 13.07
C LEU A 26 -1.32 6.13 13.62
N LYS A 27 -1.08 7.42 13.62
CA LYS A 27 0.22 8.00 13.95
C LYS A 27 0.83 7.47 15.25
N PRO A 28 0.11 7.41 16.38
CA PRO A 28 0.68 6.87 17.61
C PRO A 28 0.82 5.35 17.63
N LEU A 29 0.12 4.64 16.75
CA LEU A 29 0.13 3.19 16.71
C LEU A 29 1.11 2.65 15.67
N MET A 30 1.00 3.15 14.46
CA MET A 30 1.78 2.71 13.30
C MET A 30 1.79 3.83 12.26
N PRO A 31 2.78 4.74 12.29
CA PRO A 31 2.82 5.85 11.35
C PRO A 31 2.89 5.34 9.91
N VAL A 32 2.03 5.89 9.06
CA VAL A 32 2.00 5.57 7.63
C VAL A 32 2.43 6.79 6.84
N GLU A 33 3.44 6.61 6.00
CA GLU A 33 3.91 7.63 5.08
C GLU A 33 3.27 7.37 3.71
N VAL A 34 2.65 8.39 3.14
CA VAL A 34 1.97 8.27 1.84
C VAL A 34 2.79 8.94 0.75
N THR A 35 3.07 8.20 -0.30
CA THR A 35 3.74 8.69 -1.50
C THR A 35 2.77 8.58 -2.67
N GLU A 36 2.47 9.71 -3.30
CA GLU A 36 1.61 9.73 -4.48
C GLU A 36 2.46 9.78 -5.74
N THR A 37 2.13 8.93 -6.72
CA THR A 37 2.81 8.90 -8.01
C THR A 37 1.85 9.39 -9.10
N ARG A 38 2.40 9.94 -10.17
CA ARG A 38 1.62 10.52 -11.25
C ARG A 38 0.82 9.47 -12.04
N ASP A 39 1.43 8.32 -12.32
CA ASP A 39 0.86 7.27 -13.15
C ASP A 39 1.46 5.91 -12.78
N ASP A 40 0.99 4.86 -13.46
CA ASP A 40 1.47 3.49 -13.24
C ASP A 40 2.96 3.33 -13.54
N ASP A 41 3.47 4.01 -14.55
CA ASP A 41 4.89 3.94 -14.89
C ASP A 41 5.77 4.54 -13.79
N ALA A 42 5.34 5.66 -13.22
CA ALA A 42 6.03 6.29 -12.09
C ALA A 42 6.02 5.39 -10.86
N LEU A 43 4.90 4.74 -10.58
CA LEU A 43 4.80 3.77 -9.48
C LEU A 43 5.75 2.61 -9.71
N GLY A 44 5.78 2.05 -10.92
CA GLY A 44 6.70 0.96 -11.27
C GLY A 44 8.15 1.33 -11.09
N ARG A 45 8.55 2.53 -11.51
CA ARG A 45 9.92 3.03 -11.30
C ARG A 45 10.25 3.19 -9.82
N GLN A 46 9.31 3.67 -9.03
CA GLN A 46 9.47 3.83 -7.59
C GLN A 46 9.73 2.48 -6.92
N VAL A 47 8.96 1.46 -7.27
CA VAL A 47 9.10 0.11 -6.72
C VAL A 47 10.43 -0.52 -7.16
N LYS A 48 10.77 -0.44 -8.44
CA LYS A 48 12.05 -0.95 -8.96
C LYS A 48 13.24 -0.29 -8.27
N SER A 49 13.18 1.03 -8.07
CA SER A 49 14.22 1.78 -7.39
C SER A 49 14.37 1.33 -5.93
N ALA A 50 13.27 1.03 -5.25
CA ALA A 50 13.30 0.55 -3.88
C ALA A 50 13.88 -0.85 -3.76
N LEU A 51 13.64 -1.71 -4.76
CA LEU A 51 14.16 -3.07 -4.80
C LEU A 51 15.62 -3.15 -5.25
N ALA A 52 16.15 -2.09 -5.87
CA ALA A 52 17.53 -2.09 -6.36
C ALA A 52 18.51 -2.18 -5.19
N THR A 53 19.35 -3.22 -5.19
CA THR A 53 20.40 -3.37 -4.19
C THR A 53 21.51 -2.34 -4.41
N GLY A 54 21.95 -1.70 -3.33
CA GLY A 54 23.03 -0.70 -3.37
C GLY A 54 22.55 0.73 -3.60
N GLY A 55 21.24 0.99 -3.66
CA GLY A 55 20.70 2.33 -3.69
C GLY A 55 20.71 3.00 -2.32
N ASN A 56 20.64 4.33 -2.30
CA ASN A 56 20.55 5.10 -1.05
C ASN A 56 19.15 5.04 -0.40
N ARG A 57 18.26 4.21 -0.91
CA ARG A 57 16.92 4.04 -0.38
C ARG A 57 16.88 2.88 0.61
N PRO A 58 16.10 3.01 1.68
CA PRO A 58 15.89 1.89 2.59
C PRO A 58 15.20 0.73 1.86
N ASP A 59 15.49 -0.47 2.31
CA ASP A 59 14.80 -1.67 1.86
C ASP A 59 13.28 -1.48 2.01
N PRO A 60 12.46 -1.75 0.98
CA PRO A 60 11.00 -1.63 1.08
C PRO A 60 10.39 -2.62 2.08
N GLY A 61 11.15 -3.65 2.50
CA GLY A 61 10.64 -4.70 3.35
C GLY A 61 9.66 -5.59 2.61
N THR A 62 8.55 -5.94 3.25
CA THR A 62 7.49 -6.72 2.63
C THR A 62 6.63 -5.80 1.75
N ILE A 63 6.43 -6.19 0.50
CA ILE A 63 5.61 -5.44 -0.46
C ILE A 63 4.27 -6.13 -0.62
N VAL A 64 3.19 -5.40 -0.37
CA VAL A 64 1.81 -5.87 -0.52
C VAL A 64 1.12 -5.04 -1.59
N ALA A 65 0.65 -5.70 -2.63
CA ALA A 65 -0.13 -5.06 -3.68
C ALA A 65 -1.62 -5.24 -3.40
N LEU A 66 -2.38 -4.14 -3.47
CA LEU A 66 -3.83 -4.20 -3.36
C LEU A 66 -4.42 -4.53 -4.72
N GLU A 67 -5.09 -5.67 -4.82
CA GLU A 67 -5.67 -6.16 -6.07
C GLU A 67 -6.98 -6.89 -5.82
N ALA A 68 -7.92 -6.77 -6.76
CA ALA A 68 -9.21 -7.45 -6.68
C ALA A 68 -9.08 -8.99 -6.64
N GLY A 69 -8.10 -9.54 -7.35
CA GLY A 69 -7.81 -10.97 -7.37
C GLY A 69 -6.88 -11.45 -6.26
N GLY A 70 -6.53 -10.58 -5.32
CA GLY A 70 -5.67 -10.93 -4.21
C GLY A 70 -6.35 -11.80 -3.16
N ARG A 71 -5.62 -12.10 -2.10
CA ARG A 71 -6.13 -12.90 -0.99
C ARG A 71 -6.98 -12.05 -0.07
N ASP A 72 -8.19 -12.52 0.22
CA ASP A 72 -9.06 -11.91 1.23
C ASP A 72 -8.55 -12.23 2.63
N MET A 73 -8.64 -11.25 3.52
CA MET A 73 -8.37 -11.46 4.94
C MET A 73 -9.49 -10.81 5.76
N THR A 74 -9.86 -11.45 6.86
CA THR A 74 -10.72 -10.81 7.87
C THR A 74 -9.94 -9.68 8.53
N SER A 75 -10.64 -8.76 9.18
CA SER A 75 -9.98 -7.68 9.92
C SER A 75 -9.04 -8.23 10.99
N GLU A 76 -9.44 -9.30 11.67
CA GLU A 76 -8.62 -9.96 12.70
C GLU A 76 -7.35 -10.57 12.10
N ARG A 77 -7.47 -11.25 10.97
CA ARG A 77 -6.31 -11.83 10.27
C ARG A 77 -5.36 -10.79 9.76
N TRP A 78 -5.89 -9.71 9.22
CA TRP A 78 -5.09 -8.58 8.76
C TRP A 78 -4.31 -7.96 9.94
N ALA A 79 -4.99 -7.77 11.06
CA ALA A 79 -4.35 -7.25 12.28
C ALA A 79 -3.23 -8.18 12.79
N GLU A 80 -3.46 -9.47 12.82
CA GLU A 80 -2.46 -10.47 13.21
C GLU A 80 -1.25 -10.46 12.26
N TRP A 81 -1.52 -10.39 10.95
CA TRP A 81 -0.48 -10.35 9.95
C TRP A 81 0.40 -9.11 10.10
N LEU A 82 -0.21 -7.96 10.33
CA LEU A 82 0.52 -6.71 10.57
C LEU A 82 1.35 -6.78 11.87
N ASP A 83 0.77 -7.33 12.92
CA ASP A 83 1.45 -7.46 14.21
C ASP A 83 2.68 -8.35 14.11
N GLN A 84 2.61 -9.44 13.35
CA GLN A 84 3.77 -10.28 13.07
C GLN A 84 4.90 -9.51 12.37
N ARG A 85 4.56 -8.70 11.39
CA ARG A 85 5.54 -7.88 10.66
C ARG A 85 6.17 -6.85 11.60
N ARG A 86 5.39 -6.28 12.50
CA ARG A 86 5.88 -5.35 13.51
C ARG A 86 6.85 -6.00 14.48
N HIS A 87 6.56 -7.21 14.94
CA HIS A 87 7.45 -7.97 15.81
C HIS A 87 8.78 -8.29 15.14
N ASP A 88 8.76 -8.60 13.86
CA ASP A 88 9.96 -8.90 13.09
C ASP A 88 10.77 -7.64 12.74
N GLY A 89 10.28 -6.46 13.11
CA GLY A 89 10.95 -5.20 12.81
C GLY A 89 11.00 -4.85 11.34
N GLN A 90 10.17 -5.48 10.53
CA GLN A 90 10.17 -5.30 9.08
C GLN A 90 9.51 -3.98 8.66
N ARG A 91 9.98 -3.46 7.54
CA ARG A 91 9.32 -2.37 6.84
C ARG A 91 8.20 -2.95 5.97
N LEU A 92 7.12 -2.21 5.82
CA LEU A 92 5.97 -2.61 4.99
C LEU A 92 5.70 -1.56 3.94
N THR A 93 5.59 -1.98 2.69
CA THR A 93 5.22 -1.12 1.57
C THR A 93 3.92 -1.63 0.96
N LEU A 94 2.90 -0.76 0.93
CA LEU A 94 1.60 -1.05 0.36
C LEU A 94 1.47 -0.33 -0.98
N LEU A 95 0.96 -1.01 -2.00
CA LEU A 95 0.82 -0.47 -3.35
C LEU A 95 -0.65 -0.41 -3.75
N ILE A 96 -1.10 0.75 -4.21
CA ILE A 96 -2.44 0.93 -4.78
C ILE A 96 -2.30 1.54 -6.16
N GLY A 97 -2.86 0.87 -7.18
CA GLY A 97 -2.89 1.36 -8.55
C GLY A 97 -3.95 2.43 -8.79
N GLY A 98 -4.01 2.89 -10.02
CA GLY A 98 -5.02 3.82 -10.48
C GLY A 98 -6.36 3.13 -10.77
N PRO A 99 -7.25 3.78 -11.55
CA PRO A 99 -8.61 3.27 -11.81
C PRO A 99 -8.65 1.86 -12.43
N GLU A 100 -7.62 1.49 -13.16
CA GLU A 100 -7.54 0.19 -13.84
C GLU A 100 -6.74 -0.85 -13.04
N GLY A 101 -6.35 -0.53 -11.80
CA GLY A 101 -5.56 -1.42 -10.97
C GLY A 101 -4.06 -1.33 -11.25
N LEU A 102 -3.30 -2.22 -10.65
CA LEU A 102 -1.84 -2.27 -10.82
C LEU A 102 -1.46 -2.99 -12.12
N PRO A 103 -0.44 -2.51 -12.84
CA PRO A 103 0.12 -3.27 -13.97
C PRO A 103 0.65 -4.62 -13.51
N GLY A 104 0.55 -5.64 -14.38
CA GLY A 104 1.04 -6.98 -14.07
C GLY A 104 2.52 -7.02 -13.67
N GLU A 105 3.34 -6.16 -14.25
CA GLU A 105 4.76 -6.04 -13.91
C GLU A 105 4.95 -5.60 -12.45
N VAL A 106 4.17 -4.65 -11.98
CA VAL A 106 4.23 -4.16 -10.60
C VAL A 106 3.66 -5.21 -9.64
N SER A 107 2.54 -5.82 -10.00
CA SER A 107 1.95 -6.92 -9.24
C SER A 107 2.93 -8.07 -9.04
N GLY A 108 3.72 -8.39 -10.06
CA GLY A 108 4.74 -9.43 -10.00
C GLY A 108 5.90 -9.14 -9.05
N MET A 109 6.11 -7.89 -8.69
CA MET A 109 7.15 -7.48 -7.74
C MET A 109 6.69 -7.56 -6.28
N ALA A 110 5.40 -7.74 -6.03
CA ALA A 110 4.86 -7.80 -4.67
C ALA A 110 5.08 -9.16 -4.04
N ASP A 111 5.35 -9.18 -2.75
CA ASP A 111 5.47 -10.42 -1.97
C ASP A 111 4.09 -11.01 -1.70
N HIS A 112 3.10 -10.17 -1.51
CA HIS A 112 1.72 -10.56 -1.24
C HIS A 112 0.75 -9.70 -2.04
N ARG A 113 -0.41 -10.28 -2.35
CA ARG A 113 -1.53 -9.57 -2.98
C ARG A 113 -2.71 -9.64 -2.03
N LEU A 114 -3.23 -8.48 -1.68
CA LEU A 114 -4.35 -8.34 -0.74
C LEU A 114 -5.60 -7.85 -1.50
N SER A 115 -6.73 -8.50 -1.24
CA SER A 115 -8.03 -8.04 -1.71
C SER A 115 -8.87 -7.49 -0.56
N LEU A 116 -9.58 -6.40 -0.80
CA LEU A 116 -10.56 -5.86 0.16
C LEU A 116 -11.95 -6.50 0.00
N GLY A 117 -12.01 -7.60 -0.75
CA GLY A 117 -13.25 -8.34 -1.00
C GLY A 117 -13.57 -8.44 -2.49
N PRO A 118 -14.64 -9.16 -2.84
CA PRO A 118 -14.96 -9.42 -4.25
C PRO A 118 -15.63 -8.24 -4.97
N GLN A 119 -16.04 -7.21 -4.22
CA GLN A 119 -16.69 -6.04 -4.81
C GLN A 119 -15.66 -5.07 -5.40
N THR A 120 -15.99 -4.52 -6.56
CA THR A 120 -15.17 -3.47 -7.17
C THR A 120 -15.29 -2.19 -6.35
N MET A 121 -14.16 -1.58 -6.04
CA MET A 121 -14.11 -0.37 -5.24
C MET A 121 -13.27 0.69 -5.97
N ALA A 122 -13.75 1.94 -5.97
CA ALA A 122 -12.99 3.05 -6.52
C ALA A 122 -11.64 3.16 -5.81
N HIS A 123 -10.56 3.42 -6.56
CA HIS A 123 -9.21 3.38 -6.01
C HIS A 123 -8.98 4.39 -4.87
N GLN A 124 -9.62 5.56 -4.90
CA GLN A 124 -9.51 6.52 -3.81
C GLN A 124 -10.22 6.06 -2.53
N LEU A 125 -11.38 5.41 -2.68
CA LEU A 125 -12.07 4.81 -1.55
C LEU A 125 -11.28 3.63 -0.99
N ALA A 126 -10.75 2.78 -1.84
CA ALA A 126 -9.90 1.65 -1.44
C ALA A 126 -8.70 2.12 -0.61
N ARG A 127 -8.11 3.24 -1.00
CA ARG A 127 -6.99 3.87 -0.29
C ARG A 127 -7.36 4.26 1.14
N VAL A 128 -8.57 4.77 1.34
CA VAL A 128 -9.08 5.11 2.68
C VAL A 128 -9.36 3.84 3.50
N VAL A 129 -9.99 2.84 2.88
CA VAL A 129 -10.35 1.58 3.54
C VAL A 129 -9.10 0.81 4.00
N LEU A 130 -8.08 0.78 3.17
CA LEU A 130 -6.84 0.07 3.49
C LEU A 130 -6.16 0.65 4.73
#